data_5b754a2ed3fbda899b9db7d3dc1d8bf4
#
_entry.id   5b754a2ed3fbda899b9db7d3dc1d8bf4
#
_cell.length_a   1.000
_cell.length_b   1.000
_cell.length_c   1.000
_cell.angle_alpha   90.00
_cell.angle_beta   90.00
_cell.angle_gamma   90.00
#
_symmetry.space_group_name_H-M   'P 1'
#
loop_
_entity.id
_entity.type
_entity.pdbx_description
1 polymer ?
#
loop_
_entity_poly.entity_id
_entity_poly.type
_entity_poly.pdbx_seq_one_letter_code
_entity_poly.pdbx_strand_id
1 'polypeptide(L)'
;MTTSGIEIEGLDAAIRKLTAIGRLDAVKTGMKEAAEHVKGKLGPSNYPPQKHLPQPFKTDKSRRFFFAALADGRINVPYRRGQKPQSEDLGQSWTIKARKGGLQWVVGNNVSYGPLVQGDEQTGYMKAVGWKNTDQVAKAESAAVNKILAAAIEKALK
;
A
#
# COMPACT_ATOMS: atom_id res chain seq x y z
N MET A 1 2.95 15.18 -4.04
CA MET A 1 2.17 13.92 -4.00
C MET A 1 3.03 12.85 -4.64
N THR A 2 3.77 12.11 -3.82
CA THR A 2 4.58 10.97 -4.27
C THR A 2 3.66 9.78 -4.45
N THR A 3 3.37 9.44 -5.69
CA THR A 3 2.54 8.29 -6.06
C THR A 3 3.50 7.10 -6.18
N SER A 4 3.55 6.23 -5.17
CA SER A 4 4.16 4.90 -5.33
C SER A 4 3.36 4.13 -6.38
N GLY A 5 3.86 4.10 -7.60
CA GLY A 5 3.29 3.35 -8.71
C GLY A 5 4.07 2.04 -8.89
N ILE A 6 3.36 0.92 -9.01
CA ILE A 6 3.97 -0.33 -9.47
C ILE A 6 4.08 -0.24 -10.98
N GLU A 7 5.30 -0.17 -11.51
CA GLU A 7 5.58 -0.24 -12.94
C GLU A 7 5.95 -1.69 -13.30
N ILE A 8 5.23 -2.27 -14.24
CA ILE A 8 5.48 -3.65 -14.70
C ILE A 8 6.25 -3.54 -16.03
N GLU A 9 7.53 -3.89 -16.02
CA GLU A 9 8.37 -3.92 -17.22
C GLU A 9 7.95 -5.04 -18.19
N GLY A 10 8.08 -4.78 -19.49
CA GLY A 10 7.74 -5.74 -20.55
C GLY A 10 6.27 -5.76 -20.96
N LEU A 11 5.39 -5.06 -20.24
CA LEU A 11 3.97 -5.00 -20.55
C LEU A 11 3.70 -4.34 -21.92
N ASP A 12 4.45 -3.33 -22.31
CA ASP A 12 4.27 -2.62 -23.59
C ASP A 12 4.49 -3.52 -24.80
N ALA A 13 5.41 -4.45 -24.75
CA ALA A 13 5.65 -5.42 -25.81
C ALA A 13 4.52 -6.45 -25.89
N ALA A 14 4.02 -6.93 -24.76
CA ALA A 14 2.87 -7.82 -24.69
C ALA A 14 1.58 -7.12 -25.15
N ILE A 15 1.38 -5.87 -24.78
CA ILE A 15 0.23 -5.05 -25.20
C ILE A 15 0.23 -4.86 -26.73
N ARG A 16 1.38 -4.59 -27.35
CA ARG A 16 1.46 -4.47 -28.83
C ARG A 16 1.04 -5.75 -29.52
N LYS A 17 1.45 -6.91 -29.01
CA LYS A 17 1.03 -8.22 -29.55
C LYS A 17 -0.47 -8.47 -29.33
N LEU A 18 -1.01 -8.11 -28.17
CA LEU A 18 -2.43 -8.28 -27.84
C LEU A 18 -3.35 -7.28 -28.54
N THR A 19 -2.88 -6.07 -28.85
CA THR A 19 -3.62 -5.09 -29.67
C THR A 19 -3.84 -5.64 -31.06
N ALA A 20 -2.87 -6.37 -31.62
CA ALA A 20 -3.02 -7.07 -32.89
C ALA A 20 -4.08 -8.20 -32.86
N ILE A 21 -4.41 -8.72 -31.68
CA ILE A 21 -5.37 -9.83 -31.47
C ILE A 21 -6.78 -9.31 -31.08
N GLY A 22 -6.95 -8.01 -30.81
CA GLY A 22 -8.27 -7.39 -30.54
C GLY A 22 -8.91 -7.73 -29.20
N ARG A 23 -8.13 -8.25 -28.21
CA ARG A 23 -8.68 -8.75 -26.93
C ARG A 23 -8.15 -8.04 -25.68
N LEU A 24 -8.00 -6.71 -25.74
CA LEU A 24 -7.49 -5.90 -24.63
C LEU A 24 -8.36 -5.93 -23.34
N ASP A 25 -9.64 -6.25 -23.46
CA ASP A 25 -10.56 -6.18 -22.32
C ASP A 25 -10.24 -7.24 -21.25
N ALA A 26 -9.81 -8.43 -21.65
CA ALA A 26 -9.38 -9.44 -20.69
C ALA A 26 -8.09 -9.04 -19.95
N VAL A 27 -7.16 -8.36 -20.66
CA VAL A 27 -5.93 -7.83 -20.06
C VAL A 27 -6.26 -6.70 -19.09
N LYS A 28 -7.16 -5.79 -19.42
CA LYS A 28 -7.64 -4.73 -18.52
C LYS A 28 -8.27 -5.31 -17.26
N THR A 29 -9.06 -6.39 -17.42
CA THR A 29 -9.65 -7.11 -16.29
C THR A 29 -8.57 -7.71 -15.40
N GLY A 30 -7.60 -8.42 -15.97
CA GLY A 30 -6.47 -8.98 -15.22
C GLY A 30 -5.64 -7.92 -14.50
N MET A 31 -5.42 -6.77 -15.13
CA MET A 31 -4.75 -5.63 -14.49
C MET A 31 -5.54 -5.09 -13.30
N LYS A 32 -6.87 -5.01 -13.41
CA LYS A 32 -7.73 -4.63 -12.29
C LYS A 32 -7.66 -5.64 -11.15
N GLU A 33 -7.77 -6.93 -11.46
CA GLU A 33 -7.69 -8.01 -10.48
C GLU A 33 -6.33 -8.01 -9.75
N ALA A 34 -5.24 -7.78 -10.47
CA ALA A 34 -3.90 -7.64 -9.91
C ALA A 34 -3.81 -6.45 -8.95
N ALA A 35 -4.41 -5.30 -9.30
CA ALA A 35 -4.45 -4.12 -8.44
C ALA A 35 -5.30 -4.35 -7.19
N GLU A 36 -6.46 -5.03 -7.31
CA GLU A 36 -7.28 -5.42 -6.16
C GLU A 36 -6.55 -6.40 -5.24
N HIS A 37 -5.81 -7.36 -5.80
CA HIS A 37 -4.98 -8.27 -5.03
C HIS A 37 -3.95 -7.50 -4.18
N VAL A 38 -3.17 -6.60 -4.79
CA VAL A 38 -2.19 -5.78 -4.07
C VAL A 38 -2.86 -4.90 -3.02
N LYS A 39 -3.99 -4.25 -3.34
CA LYS A 39 -4.79 -3.48 -2.38
C LYS A 39 -5.20 -4.35 -1.19
N GLY A 40 -5.68 -5.57 -1.42
CA GLY A 40 -6.02 -6.51 -0.36
C GLY A 40 -4.83 -6.83 0.56
N LYS A 41 -3.63 -6.94 -0.01
CA LYS A 41 -2.40 -7.19 0.77
C LYS A 41 -1.92 -5.99 1.59
N LEU A 42 -2.29 -4.79 1.20
CA LEU A 42 -2.05 -3.56 1.97
C LEU A 42 -3.13 -3.29 3.02
N GLY A 43 -4.23 -4.04 3.00
CA GLY A 43 -5.37 -3.87 3.88
C GLY A 43 -5.19 -4.44 5.29
N PRO A 44 -6.19 -4.20 6.18
CA PRO A 44 -6.12 -4.52 7.62
C PRO A 44 -5.84 -5.98 7.95
N SER A 45 -6.28 -6.92 7.13
CA SER A 45 -6.07 -8.36 7.32
C SER A 45 -4.60 -8.78 7.32
N ASN A 46 -3.73 -7.96 6.76
CA ASN A 46 -2.29 -8.20 6.64
C ASN A 46 -1.45 -7.29 7.55
N TYR A 47 -2.10 -6.55 8.46
CA TYR A 47 -1.39 -5.72 9.42
C TYR A 47 -0.63 -6.59 10.43
N PRO A 48 0.53 -6.13 10.89
CA PRO A 48 1.27 -6.86 11.90
C PRO A 48 0.43 -6.97 13.17
N PRO A 49 0.48 -8.12 13.86
CA PRO A 49 -0.19 -8.26 15.15
C PRO A 49 0.30 -7.17 16.09
N GLN A 50 -0.59 -6.65 16.94
CA GLN A 50 -0.20 -5.70 17.98
C GLN A 50 0.78 -6.40 18.93
N LYS A 51 2.08 -6.20 18.69
CA LYS A 51 3.10 -6.60 19.62
C LYS A 51 3.21 -5.52 20.68
N HIS A 52 3.18 -5.92 21.95
CA HIS A 52 3.67 -5.07 23.02
C HIS A 52 5.17 -4.88 22.82
N LEU A 53 5.54 -3.91 22.00
CA LEU A 53 6.93 -3.49 21.94
C LEU A 53 7.31 -2.90 23.29
N PRO A 54 8.54 -3.13 23.74
CA PRO A 54 9.06 -2.41 24.88
C PRO A 54 8.81 -0.92 24.65
N GLN A 55 8.31 -0.25 25.67
CA GLN A 55 7.89 1.14 25.58
C GLN A 55 9.01 1.96 24.92
N PRO A 56 8.71 2.82 23.93
CA PRO A 56 9.72 3.63 23.24
C PRO A 56 10.41 4.63 24.18
N PHE A 57 9.96 4.67 25.42
CA PHE A 57 10.47 5.54 26.46
C PHE A 57 11.27 4.72 27.48
N LYS A 58 12.51 5.14 27.72
CA LYS A 58 13.40 4.50 28.70
C LYS A 58 12.88 4.55 30.15
N THR A 59 12.03 5.54 30.46
CA THR A 59 11.46 5.74 31.80
C THR A 59 10.03 6.28 31.68
N ASP A 60 9.20 6.05 32.72
CA ASP A 60 7.88 6.66 32.82
C ASP A 60 7.93 8.20 32.85
N LYS A 61 8.99 8.77 33.41
CA LYS A 61 9.22 10.22 33.42
C LYS A 61 9.38 10.76 32.01
N SER A 62 10.16 10.10 31.15
CA SER A 62 10.33 10.52 29.75
C SER A 62 9.02 10.37 28.95
N ARG A 63 8.23 9.34 29.26
CA ARG A 63 6.90 9.16 28.66
C ARG A 63 5.95 10.30 29.03
N ARG A 64 5.85 10.61 30.33
CA ARG A 64 5.00 11.70 30.82
C ARG A 64 5.42 13.05 30.23
N PHE A 65 6.72 13.31 30.19
CA PHE A 65 7.26 14.53 29.60
C PHE A 65 6.90 14.65 28.11
N PHE A 66 7.02 13.58 27.35
CA PHE A 66 6.66 13.57 25.93
C PHE A 66 5.18 13.91 25.73
N PHE A 67 4.28 13.25 26.46
CA PHE A 67 2.85 13.49 26.32
C PHE A 67 2.43 14.88 26.83
N ALA A 68 3.07 15.40 27.88
CA ALA A 68 2.87 16.76 28.32
C ALA A 68 3.32 17.77 27.23
N ALA A 69 4.51 17.57 26.68
CA ALA A 69 5.03 18.43 25.61
C ALA A 69 4.19 18.37 24.34
N LEU A 70 3.57 17.21 24.04
CA LEU A 70 2.63 17.05 22.94
C LEU A 70 1.31 17.80 23.21
N ALA A 71 0.79 17.70 24.43
CA ALA A 71 -0.42 18.42 24.86
C ALA A 71 -0.22 19.93 24.83
N ASP A 72 0.93 20.42 25.24
CA ASP A 72 1.33 21.83 25.25
C ASP A 72 1.71 22.36 23.84
N GLY A 73 1.67 21.52 22.79
CA GLY A 73 2.06 21.92 21.44
C GLY A 73 3.57 22.14 21.23
N ARG A 74 4.42 21.83 22.22
CA ARG A 74 5.88 21.95 22.12
C ARG A 74 6.49 20.87 21.19
N ILE A 75 5.79 19.75 21.02
CA ILE A 75 6.15 18.70 20.08
C ILE A 75 5.02 18.61 19.06
N ASN A 76 5.34 18.75 17.79
CA ASN A 76 4.41 18.52 16.71
C ASN A 76 4.62 17.13 16.14
N VAL A 77 3.57 16.31 16.13
CA VAL A 77 3.57 15.05 15.40
C VAL A 77 2.99 15.26 14.01
N PRO A 78 3.56 14.69 12.96
CA PRO A 78 3.16 14.96 11.57
C PRO A 78 1.78 14.40 11.22
N TYR A 79 1.07 13.81 12.19
CA TYR A 79 -0.27 13.28 11.99
C TYR A 79 -1.14 13.50 13.23
N ARG A 80 -2.43 13.71 13.01
CA ARG A 80 -3.44 13.68 14.08
C ARG A 80 -4.00 12.27 14.15
N ARG A 81 -4.02 11.71 15.36
CA ARG A 81 -4.76 10.48 15.62
C ARG A 81 -6.23 10.78 15.35
N GLY A 82 -6.90 9.93 14.55
CA GLY A 82 -8.33 10.07 14.33
C GLY A 82 -9.12 10.12 15.64
N GLN A 83 -10.28 10.74 15.64
CA GLN A 83 -11.10 10.94 16.84
C GLN A 83 -11.58 9.62 17.48
N LYS A 84 -11.50 8.51 16.75
CA LYS A 84 -11.85 7.16 17.26
C LYS A 84 -10.58 6.41 17.63
N PRO A 85 -10.52 5.76 18.82
CA PRO A 85 -9.34 5.06 19.33
C PRO A 85 -8.84 3.91 18.44
N GLN A 86 -9.62 3.46 17.48
CA GLN A 86 -9.33 2.35 16.56
C GLN A 86 -9.73 2.75 15.13
N SER A 87 -9.37 3.98 14.71
CA SER A 87 -9.65 4.38 13.33
C SER A 87 -8.80 3.50 12.40
N GLU A 88 -9.44 2.60 11.69
CA GLU A 88 -8.86 1.82 10.60
C GLU A 88 -8.73 2.66 9.31
N ASP A 89 -8.62 3.99 9.45
CA ASP A 89 -8.61 4.93 8.34
C ASP A 89 -7.58 4.54 7.29
N LEU A 90 -6.38 4.11 7.71
CA LEU A 90 -5.36 3.64 6.78
C LEU A 90 -5.84 2.43 5.97
N GLY A 91 -6.45 1.46 6.64
CA GLY A 91 -6.93 0.24 6.00
C GLY A 91 -8.10 0.46 5.05
N GLN A 92 -9.00 1.35 5.43
CA GLN A 92 -10.21 1.65 4.66
C GLN A 92 -9.96 2.62 3.50
N SER A 93 -8.88 3.41 3.57
CA SER A 93 -8.58 4.46 2.60
C SER A 93 -7.72 3.99 1.41
N TRP A 94 -7.40 2.70 1.32
CA TRP A 94 -6.73 2.17 0.15
C TRP A 94 -7.68 2.17 -1.05
N THR A 95 -7.25 2.80 -2.12
CA THR A 95 -8.01 2.93 -3.37
C THR A 95 -7.20 2.44 -4.55
N ILE A 96 -7.87 2.06 -5.63
CA ILE A 96 -7.26 1.78 -6.92
C ILE A 96 -7.79 2.76 -7.96
N LYS A 97 -6.92 3.19 -8.85
CA LYS A 97 -7.28 4.11 -9.94
C LYS A 97 -6.72 3.62 -11.26
N ALA A 98 -7.59 3.46 -12.24
CA ALA A 98 -7.21 3.14 -13.61
C ALA A 98 -6.52 4.32 -14.27
N ARG A 99 -5.50 4.06 -15.07
CA ARG A 99 -4.82 4.97 -16.00
C ARG A 99 -4.64 4.29 -17.34
N LYS A 100 -4.26 5.06 -18.37
CA LYS A 100 -4.01 4.55 -19.73
C LYS A 100 -5.12 3.62 -20.26
N GLY A 101 -6.38 4.00 -20.05
CA GLY A 101 -7.52 3.19 -20.52
C GLY A 101 -7.66 1.82 -19.84
N GLY A 102 -7.18 1.66 -18.60
CA GLY A 102 -7.23 0.39 -17.84
C GLY A 102 -6.00 -0.50 -18.00
N LEU A 103 -4.98 -0.06 -18.72
CA LEU A 103 -3.72 -0.78 -18.92
C LEU A 103 -2.64 -0.41 -17.87
N GLN A 104 -2.96 0.50 -16.98
CA GLN A 104 -2.15 0.84 -15.82
C GLN A 104 -3.07 1.07 -14.63
N TRP A 105 -2.71 0.56 -13.47
CA TRP A 105 -3.46 0.78 -12.24
C TRP A 105 -2.53 1.29 -11.16
N VAL A 106 -3.02 2.25 -10.39
CA VAL A 106 -2.30 2.82 -9.24
C VAL A 106 -3.07 2.43 -8.00
N VAL A 107 -2.36 1.84 -7.05
CA VAL A 107 -2.86 1.58 -5.70
C VAL A 107 -2.34 2.70 -4.81
N GLY A 108 -3.22 3.40 -4.10
CA GLY A 108 -2.85 4.56 -3.30
C GLY A 108 -3.68 4.71 -2.04
N ASN A 109 -3.18 5.53 -1.12
CA ASN A 109 -3.85 5.87 0.13
C ASN A 109 -3.74 7.38 0.38
N ASN A 110 -4.84 8.01 0.84
CA ASN A 110 -4.91 9.45 1.08
C ASN A 110 -4.73 9.84 2.55
N VAL A 111 -4.46 8.89 3.43
CA VAL A 111 -4.26 9.17 4.84
C VAL A 111 -2.93 9.88 5.04
N SER A 112 -2.95 11.03 5.73
CA SER A 112 -1.77 11.90 5.90
C SER A 112 -0.57 11.21 6.58
N TYR A 113 -0.82 10.23 7.45
CA TYR A 113 0.22 9.45 8.10
C TYR A 113 0.59 8.16 7.34
N GLY A 114 -0.07 7.87 6.23
CA GLY A 114 0.19 6.70 5.38
C GLY A 114 1.66 6.53 5.00
N PRO A 115 2.34 7.60 4.50
CA PRO A 115 3.76 7.55 4.16
C PRO A 115 4.66 7.12 5.33
N LEU A 116 4.32 7.50 6.56
CA LEU A 116 5.09 7.18 7.77
C LEU A 116 4.88 5.74 8.27
N VAL A 117 3.77 5.10 7.88
CA VAL A 117 3.43 3.73 8.32
C VAL A 117 3.78 2.71 7.25
N GLN A 118 3.30 2.87 6.03
CA GLN A 118 3.46 1.92 4.93
C GLN A 118 4.06 2.52 3.65
N GLY A 119 4.42 3.80 3.65
CA GLY A 119 5.04 4.48 2.51
C GLY A 119 6.56 4.45 2.54
N ASP A 120 7.13 5.29 1.68
CA ASP A 120 8.56 5.50 1.50
C ASP A 120 9.23 6.21 2.69
N GLU A 121 8.47 7.03 3.42
CA GLU A 121 8.92 7.68 4.66
C GLU A 121 8.71 6.82 5.92
N GLN A 122 8.58 5.51 5.77
CA GLN A 122 8.30 4.62 6.89
C GLN A 122 9.26 4.80 8.05
N THR A 123 8.72 5.08 9.23
CA THR A 123 9.52 5.29 10.44
C THR A 123 10.18 3.99 10.94
N GLY A 124 11.34 4.13 11.59
CA GLY A 124 12.04 2.99 12.20
C GLY A 124 11.18 2.22 13.22
N TYR A 125 10.28 2.92 13.92
CA TYR A 125 9.31 2.31 14.83
C TYR A 125 8.35 1.39 14.07
N MET A 126 7.75 1.84 12.97
CA MET A 126 6.82 1.02 12.19
C MET A 126 7.51 -0.20 11.60
N LYS A 127 8.75 -0.05 11.13
CA LYS A 127 9.61 -1.19 10.73
C LYS A 127 9.79 -2.21 11.86
N ALA A 128 10.12 -1.74 13.06
CA ALA A 128 10.36 -2.60 14.23
C ALA A 128 9.09 -3.34 14.67
N VAL A 129 7.91 -2.73 14.50
CA VAL A 129 6.60 -3.36 14.75
C VAL A 129 6.29 -4.44 13.73
N GLY A 130 6.92 -4.42 12.56
CA GLY A 130 6.71 -5.41 11.49
C GLY A 130 5.80 -4.93 10.36
N TRP A 131 5.53 -3.62 10.27
CA TRP A 131 4.84 -3.06 9.13
C TRP A 131 5.68 -3.20 7.85
N LYS A 132 5.08 -3.69 6.80
CA LYS A 132 5.68 -3.72 5.46
C LYS A 132 5.34 -2.44 4.73
N ASN A 133 6.31 -1.84 4.06
CA ASN A 133 6.04 -0.72 3.17
C ASN A 133 5.48 -1.19 1.82
N THR A 134 4.98 -0.26 1.03
CA THR A 134 4.36 -0.54 -0.28
C THR A 134 5.30 -1.29 -1.21
N ASP A 135 6.59 -0.94 -1.25
CA ASP A 135 7.59 -1.61 -2.10
C ASP A 135 7.84 -3.05 -1.68
N GLN A 136 7.91 -3.31 -0.38
CA GLN A 136 8.08 -4.66 0.15
C GLN A 136 6.87 -5.53 -0.20
N VAL A 137 5.65 -4.98 -0.10
CA VAL A 137 4.43 -5.70 -0.48
C VAL A 137 4.42 -5.93 -1.98
N ALA A 138 4.73 -4.93 -2.80
CA ALA A 138 4.78 -5.07 -4.25
C ALA A 138 5.77 -6.15 -4.71
N LYS A 139 6.98 -6.15 -4.12
CA LYS A 139 8.00 -7.19 -4.40
C LYS A 139 7.54 -8.58 -3.97
N ALA A 140 6.94 -8.71 -2.79
CA ALA A 140 6.46 -9.99 -2.28
C ALA A 140 5.33 -10.57 -3.13
N GLU A 141 4.46 -9.72 -3.68
CA GLU A 141 3.28 -10.13 -4.43
C GLU A 141 3.53 -10.19 -5.95
N SER A 142 4.71 -9.86 -6.44
CA SER A 142 5.04 -9.82 -7.87
C SER A 142 4.74 -11.13 -8.59
N ALA A 143 5.07 -12.27 -7.99
CA ALA A 143 4.79 -13.59 -8.57
C ALA A 143 3.27 -13.85 -8.67
N ALA A 144 2.48 -13.45 -7.66
CA ALA A 144 1.02 -13.59 -7.69
C ALA A 144 0.40 -12.67 -8.75
N VAL A 145 0.87 -11.43 -8.85
CA VAL A 145 0.46 -10.47 -9.88
C VAL A 145 0.74 -11.04 -11.28
N ASN A 146 1.94 -11.56 -11.52
CA ASN A 146 2.30 -12.15 -12.80
C ASN A 146 1.42 -13.37 -13.14
N LYS A 147 1.07 -14.20 -12.16
CA LYS A 147 0.16 -15.32 -12.34
C LYS A 147 -1.25 -14.89 -12.74
N ILE A 148 -1.78 -13.84 -12.09
CA ILE A 148 -3.08 -13.25 -12.42
C ILE A 148 -3.07 -12.73 -13.86
N LEU A 149 -2.02 -11.99 -14.25
CA LEU A 149 -1.89 -11.46 -15.60
C LEU A 149 -1.74 -12.57 -16.65
N ALA A 150 -0.93 -13.58 -16.39
CA ALA A 150 -0.77 -14.73 -17.29
C ALA A 150 -2.11 -15.44 -17.52
N ALA A 151 -2.86 -15.71 -16.46
CA ALA A 151 -4.20 -16.32 -16.56
C ALA A 151 -5.19 -15.47 -17.37
N ALA A 152 -5.15 -14.15 -17.20
CA ALA A 152 -5.99 -13.22 -17.97
C ALA A 152 -5.60 -13.23 -19.46
N ILE A 153 -4.31 -13.28 -19.78
CA ILE A 153 -3.81 -13.37 -21.15
C ILE A 153 -4.20 -14.72 -21.78
N GLU A 154 -3.99 -15.83 -21.09
CA GLU A 154 -4.38 -17.15 -21.58
C GLU A 154 -5.87 -17.25 -21.86
N LYS A 155 -6.71 -16.67 -20.99
CA LYS A 155 -8.15 -16.57 -21.21
C LYS A 155 -8.51 -15.74 -22.43
N ALA A 156 -7.71 -14.71 -22.74
CA ALA A 156 -7.91 -13.86 -23.91
C ALA A 156 -7.52 -14.54 -25.23
N LEU A 157 -6.63 -15.53 -25.17
CA LEU A 157 -6.13 -16.24 -26.35
C LEU A 157 -7.01 -17.43 -26.75
N LYS A 158 -7.87 -17.91 -25.87
CA LYS A 158 -8.90 -18.93 -26.13
C LYS A 158 -10.15 -18.32 -26.75
#